data_a48776df8a1503718d7288dd8a42092e
#
_entry.id   a48776df8a1503718d7288dd8a42092e
#
_cell.length_a   1.000
_cell.length_b   1.000
_cell.length_c   1.000
_cell.angle_alpha   90.00
_cell.angle_beta   90.00
_cell.angle_gamma   90.00
#
_symmetry.space_group_name_H-M   'P 1'
#
loop_
_entity.id
_entity.type
_entity.pdbx_description
1 polymer ?
#
loop_
_entity_poly.entity_id
_entity_poly.type
_entity_poly.pdbx_seq_one_letter_code
_entity_poly.pdbx_strand_id
1 'polypeptide(L)'
;MTPTRANFLPEQRFVPLRPALQEYMAKLGAAVTPENFLSICDEMLLKLLQESFERIKADEGSIWLLDQQKENLIAAYNSGSRSEDIVGFSLPVTRGIISLVVASEHPFVENNVYKNDKQDKALDKKLGKLTYAMIAVPLYFLNEVRGVISCVQLQDFTMQNDKVVPTEPTPPGFRPPELNAIQTVAAVVRDLIDYRLLGTAIGWNRH
;
A
#
# COMPACT_ATOMS: atom_id res chain seq x y z
N MET A 1 -7.39 29.25 20.22
CA MET A 1 -8.68 28.64 20.61
C MET A 1 -8.73 27.29 19.94
N THR A 2 -8.60 26.22 20.72
CA THR A 2 -8.72 24.83 20.21
C THR A 2 -10.20 24.60 19.93
N PRO A 3 -10.57 24.10 18.72
CA PRO A 3 -11.98 23.82 18.44
C PRO A 3 -12.45 22.71 19.38
N THR A 4 -13.49 23.00 20.15
CA THR A 4 -14.15 22.01 21.00
C THR A 4 -14.73 20.95 20.09
N ARG A 5 -14.16 19.74 20.10
CA ARG A 5 -14.76 18.58 19.43
C ARG A 5 -16.15 18.37 20.03
N ALA A 6 -17.18 18.56 19.23
CA ALA A 6 -18.52 18.17 19.61
C ALA A 6 -18.53 16.66 19.83
N ASN A 7 -18.63 16.21 21.08
CA ASN A 7 -18.83 14.81 21.40
C ASN A 7 -20.30 14.48 21.08
N PHE A 8 -20.55 13.96 19.88
CA PHE A 8 -21.82 13.33 19.56
C PHE A 8 -21.90 12.02 20.35
N LEU A 9 -22.77 11.96 21.33
CA LEU A 9 -23.13 10.69 21.96
C LEU A 9 -23.84 9.83 20.91
N PRO A 10 -23.47 8.54 20.77
CA PRO A 10 -24.15 7.65 19.85
C PRO A 10 -25.64 7.59 20.18
N GLU A 11 -26.50 7.80 19.19
CA GLU A 11 -27.94 7.59 19.34
C GLU A 11 -28.21 6.14 19.79
N GLN A 12 -28.76 5.97 20.98
CA GLN A 12 -28.95 4.65 21.60
C GLN A 12 -29.75 3.67 20.72
N ARG A 13 -30.66 4.20 19.91
CA ARG A 13 -31.45 3.38 18.96
C ARG A 13 -30.61 2.68 17.91
N PHE A 14 -29.43 3.22 17.57
CA PHE A 14 -28.52 2.62 16.57
C PHE A 14 -27.46 1.71 17.19
N VAL A 15 -27.32 1.68 18.50
CA VAL A 15 -26.33 0.79 19.17
C VAL A 15 -26.54 -0.68 18.80
N PRO A 16 -27.78 -1.23 18.76
CA PRO A 16 -28.02 -2.62 18.37
C PRO A 16 -27.67 -2.92 16.90
N LEU A 17 -27.64 -1.91 16.03
CA LEU A 17 -27.32 -2.08 14.61
C LEU A 17 -25.80 -2.09 14.32
N ARG A 18 -24.99 -1.66 15.29
CA ARG A 18 -23.53 -1.54 15.11
C ARG A 18 -22.87 -2.83 14.64
N PRO A 19 -23.13 -4.02 15.23
CA PRO A 19 -22.49 -5.26 14.79
C PRO A 19 -22.82 -5.61 13.34
N ALA A 20 -24.11 -5.48 12.96
CA ALA A 20 -24.54 -5.73 11.59
C ALA A 20 -23.92 -4.76 10.59
N LEU A 21 -23.78 -3.48 10.96
CA LEU A 21 -23.12 -2.48 10.12
C LEU A 21 -21.62 -2.79 9.97
N GLN A 22 -20.94 -3.16 11.06
CA GLN A 22 -19.54 -3.54 11.01
C GLN A 22 -19.30 -4.76 10.12
N GLU A 23 -20.14 -5.80 10.25
CA GLU A 23 -20.07 -6.98 9.38
C GLU A 23 -20.29 -6.61 7.91
N TYR A 24 -21.26 -5.75 7.64
CA TYR A 24 -21.55 -5.28 6.28
C TYR A 24 -20.36 -4.48 5.69
N MET A 25 -19.79 -3.57 6.46
CA MET A 25 -18.61 -2.81 6.04
C MET A 25 -17.40 -3.72 5.79
N ALA A 26 -17.17 -4.72 6.63
CA ALA A 26 -16.12 -5.69 6.42
C ALA A 26 -16.29 -6.48 5.11
N LYS A 27 -17.53 -6.89 4.80
CA LYS A 27 -17.86 -7.56 3.51
C LYS A 27 -17.63 -6.64 2.31
N LEU A 28 -18.00 -5.36 2.41
CA LEU A 28 -17.74 -4.38 1.35
C LEU A 28 -16.24 -4.16 1.14
N GLY A 29 -15.46 -3.98 2.23
CA GLY A 29 -14.02 -3.84 2.14
C GLY A 29 -13.34 -5.08 1.54
N ALA A 30 -13.85 -6.27 1.86
CA ALA A 30 -13.37 -7.53 1.30
C ALA A 30 -13.69 -7.71 -0.19
N ALA A 31 -14.63 -6.94 -0.73
CA ALA A 31 -14.95 -6.95 -2.17
C ALA A 31 -13.84 -6.29 -3.03
N VAL A 32 -12.94 -5.52 -2.42
CA VAL A 32 -11.73 -5.01 -3.10
C VAL A 32 -10.68 -6.11 -3.09
N THR A 33 -10.39 -6.63 -4.26
CA THR A 33 -9.40 -7.71 -4.47
C THR A 33 -8.26 -7.21 -5.36
N PRO A 34 -7.10 -7.89 -5.37
CA PRO A 34 -6.02 -7.55 -6.29
C PRO A 34 -6.46 -7.48 -7.76
N GLU A 35 -7.35 -8.38 -8.18
CA GLU A 35 -7.79 -8.53 -9.56
C GLU A 35 -8.74 -7.40 -10.01
N ASN A 36 -9.54 -6.86 -9.08
CA ASN A 36 -10.52 -5.83 -9.42
C ASN A 36 -10.10 -4.42 -9.01
N PHE A 37 -8.97 -4.25 -8.33
CA PHE A 37 -8.53 -2.95 -7.81
C PHE A 37 -8.48 -1.87 -8.89
N LEU A 38 -7.86 -2.18 -10.05
CA LEU A 38 -7.75 -1.22 -11.14
C LEU A 38 -9.10 -0.82 -11.73
N SER A 39 -10.10 -1.70 -11.69
CA SER A 39 -11.46 -1.37 -12.16
C SER A 39 -12.23 -0.45 -11.20
N ILE A 40 -11.81 -0.41 -9.94
CA ILE A 40 -12.36 0.50 -8.93
C ILE A 40 -11.66 1.87 -9.00
N CYS A 41 -10.41 1.90 -9.48
CA CYS A 41 -9.66 3.13 -9.65
C CYS A 41 -10.09 3.87 -10.93
N ASP A 42 -10.31 5.18 -10.84
CA ASP A 42 -10.42 6.03 -12.01
C ASP A 42 -9.05 6.62 -12.39
N GLU A 43 -9.03 7.27 -13.55
CA GLU A 43 -7.83 7.92 -14.08
C GLU A 43 -7.25 8.94 -13.09
N MET A 44 -8.11 9.68 -12.38
CA MET A 44 -7.68 10.67 -11.39
C MET A 44 -6.92 10.02 -10.23
N LEU A 45 -7.42 8.88 -9.71
CA LEU A 45 -6.76 8.17 -8.62
C LEU A 45 -5.43 7.57 -9.05
N LEU A 46 -5.37 6.98 -10.24
CA LEU A 46 -4.13 6.42 -10.79
C LEU A 46 -3.09 7.53 -11.03
N LYS A 47 -3.51 8.68 -11.55
CA LYS A 47 -2.65 9.85 -11.71
C LYS A 47 -2.15 10.40 -10.37
N LEU A 48 -3.03 10.49 -9.36
CA LEU A 48 -2.63 10.88 -8.01
C LEU A 48 -1.54 9.96 -7.45
N LEU A 49 -1.68 8.65 -7.61
CA LEU A 49 -0.68 7.67 -7.18
C LEU A 49 0.65 7.91 -7.90
N GLN A 50 0.63 7.97 -9.23
CA GLN A 50 1.83 8.18 -10.05
C GLN A 50 2.57 9.45 -9.66
N GLU A 51 1.90 10.60 -9.67
CA GLU A 51 2.50 11.91 -9.33
C GLU A 51 3.03 11.95 -7.89
N SER A 52 2.36 11.24 -6.97
CA SER A 52 2.81 11.16 -5.58
C SER A 52 4.12 10.39 -5.43
N PHE A 53 4.26 9.27 -6.16
CA PHE A 53 5.48 8.47 -6.15
C PHE A 53 6.66 9.21 -6.80
N GLU A 54 6.41 9.87 -7.94
CA GLU A 54 7.40 10.71 -8.61
C GLU A 54 7.87 11.87 -7.72
N ARG A 55 6.94 12.51 -7.00
CA ARG A 55 7.23 13.65 -6.12
C ARG A 55 8.18 13.30 -4.98
N ILE A 56 8.11 12.09 -4.45
CA ILE A 56 9.04 11.61 -3.42
C ILE A 56 10.30 10.96 -4.01
N LYS A 57 10.45 11.00 -5.34
CA LYS A 57 11.58 10.39 -6.08
C LYS A 57 11.70 8.89 -5.84
N ALA A 58 10.57 8.20 -5.76
CA ALA A 58 10.54 6.76 -5.84
C ALA A 58 10.72 6.34 -7.31
N ASP A 59 11.52 5.31 -7.55
CA ASP A 59 11.63 4.70 -8.88
C ASP A 59 10.37 3.90 -9.22
N GLU A 60 9.76 3.28 -8.21
CA GLU A 60 8.52 2.54 -8.33
C GLU A 60 7.67 2.69 -7.06
N GLY A 61 6.35 2.78 -7.27
CA GLY A 61 5.34 2.68 -6.24
C GLY A 61 4.38 1.54 -6.53
N SER A 62 4.03 0.74 -5.53
CA SER A 62 3.13 -0.41 -5.68
C SER A 62 2.02 -0.39 -4.65
N ILE A 63 0.84 -0.87 -5.05
CA ILE A 63 -0.26 -1.23 -4.17
C ILE A 63 -0.28 -2.74 -4.06
N TRP A 64 -0.13 -3.24 -2.85
CA TRP A 64 -0.24 -4.66 -2.51
C TRP A 64 -1.52 -4.88 -1.75
N LEU A 65 -2.33 -5.84 -2.17
CA LEU A 65 -3.58 -6.18 -1.50
C LEU A 65 -3.56 -7.62 -1.01
N LEU A 66 -4.19 -7.84 0.13
CA LEU A 66 -4.44 -9.17 0.65
C LEU A 66 -5.38 -9.93 -0.29
N ASP A 67 -5.06 -11.19 -0.55
CA ASP A 67 -6.00 -12.12 -1.18
C ASP A 67 -7.21 -12.39 -0.27
N GLN A 68 -8.22 -13.11 -0.78
CA GLN A 68 -9.44 -13.41 -0.03
C GLN A 68 -9.18 -14.24 1.23
N GLN A 69 -8.16 -15.10 1.19
CA GLN A 69 -7.77 -15.96 2.32
C GLN A 69 -6.89 -15.21 3.34
N LYS A 70 -6.43 -14.02 2.99
CA LYS A 70 -5.46 -13.22 3.76
C LYS A 70 -4.12 -13.96 3.99
N GLU A 71 -3.77 -14.82 3.07
CA GLU A 71 -2.52 -15.61 3.12
C GLU A 71 -1.40 -14.98 2.30
N ASN A 72 -1.75 -14.18 1.30
CA ASN A 72 -0.80 -13.54 0.40
C ASN A 72 -1.09 -12.06 0.21
N LEU A 73 -0.04 -11.29 -0.05
CA LEU A 73 -0.07 -9.94 -0.59
C LEU A 73 0.21 -10.03 -2.08
N ILE A 74 -0.72 -9.58 -2.90
CA ILE A 74 -0.62 -9.59 -4.36
C ILE A 74 -0.48 -8.15 -4.85
N ALA A 75 0.48 -7.89 -5.73
CA ALA A 75 0.66 -6.59 -6.35
C ALA A 75 -0.53 -6.29 -7.28
N ALA A 76 -1.40 -5.37 -6.88
CA ALA A 76 -2.57 -4.94 -7.64
C ALA A 76 -2.26 -3.78 -8.59
N TYR A 77 -1.21 -3.00 -8.29
CA TYR A 77 -0.76 -1.87 -9.09
C TYR A 77 0.74 -1.66 -8.90
N ASN A 78 1.42 -1.22 -9.96
CA ASN A 78 2.79 -0.73 -9.93
C ASN A 78 2.95 0.41 -10.93
N SER A 79 3.71 1.45 -10.56
CA SER A 79 3.96 2.64 -11.38
C SER A 79 5.22 2.57 -12.24
N GLY A 80 6.04 1.55 -12.07
CA GLY A 80 7.33 1.41 -12.76
C GLY A 80 7.21 0.96 -14.20
N SER A 81 8.30 1.09 -14.95
CA SER A 81 8.37 0.70 -16.36
C SER A 81 8.22 -0.81 -16.59
N ARG A 82 8.40 -1.62 -15.53
CA ARG A 82 8.23 -3.09 -15.54
C ARG A 82 7.00 -3.53 -14.75
N SER A 83 5.96 -2.69 -14.72
CA SER A 83 4.71 -2.99 -14.02
C SER A 83 4.09 -4.34 -14.39
N GLU A 84 4.19 -4.75 -15.67
CA GLU A 84 3.69 -6.04 -16.15
C GLU A 84 4.38 -7.25 -15.49
N ASP A 85 5.64 -7.10 -15.08
CA ASP A 85 6.39 -8.14 -14.36
C ASP A 85 5.99 -8.23 -12.87
N ILE A 86 5.44 -7.15 -12.33
CA ILE A 86 5.18 -6.97 -10.90
C ILE A 86 3.71 -7.19 -10.57
N VAL A 87 2.79 -6.64 -11.36
CA VAL A 87 1.35 -6.84 -11.15
C VAL A 87 1.01 -8.33 -11.21
N GLY A 88 0.27 -8.81 -10.20
CA GLY A 88 -0.02 -10.22 -10.00
C GLY A 88 1.08 -11.01 -9.26
N PHE A 89 2.23 -10.39 -8.96
CA PHE A 89 3.24 -11.05 -8.14
C PHE A 89 2.73 -11.24 -6.71
N SER A 90 2.90 -12.44 -6.17
CA SER A 90 2.38 -12.85 -4.87
C SER A 90 3.50 -13.06 -3.86
N LEU A 91 3.32 -12.51 -2.67
CA LEU A 91 4.20 -12.68 -1.50
C LEU A 91 3.38 -13.23 -0.33
N PRO A 92 3.84 -14.30 0.34
CA PRO A 92 3.18 -14.77 1.57
C PRO A 92 3.20 -13.71 2.67
N VAL A 93 2.10 -13.57 3.43
CA VAL A 93 2.01 -12.61 4.54
C VAL A 93 2.95 -12.93 5.72
N THR A 94 3.65 -14.05 5.67
CA THR A 94 4.63 -14.46 6.68
C THR A 94 6.05 -14.00 6.35
N ARG A 95 6.27 -13.36 5.19
CA ARG A 95 7.62 -13.02 4.68
C ARG A 95 7.68 -11.60 4.15
N GLY A 96 8.84 -10.99 4.35
CA GLY A 96 9.14 -9.69 3.80
C GLY A 96 8.68 -8.51 4.64
N ILE A 97 9.18 -7.32 4.30
CA ILE A 97 8.92 -6.08 5.05
C ILE A 97 7.46 -5.66 4.92
N ILE A 98 6.86 -5.77 3.73
CA ILE A 98 5.46 -5.36 3.51
C ILE A 98 4.49 -6.21 4.33
N SER A 99 4.82 -7.49 4.56
CA SER A 99 4.03 -8.36 5.43
C SER A 99 4.11 -7.93 6.90
N LEU A 100 5.28 -7.46 7.36
CA LEU A 100 5.41 -6.88 8.69
C LEU A 100 4.56 -5.62 8.86
N VAL A 101 4.45 -4.80 7.83
CA VAL A 101 3.61 -3.59 7.85
C VAL A 101 2.13 -3.96 7.98
N VAL A 102 1.66 -4.99 7.28
CA VAL A 102 0.29 -5.49 7.45
C VAL A 102 0.05 -6.01 8.87
N ALA A 103 0.98 -6.82 9.39
CA ALA A 103 0.82 -7.45 10.70
C ALA A 103 0.91 -6.46 11.87
N SER A 104 1.76 -5.45 11.76
CA SER A 104 1.96 -4.45 12.82
C SER A 104 1.07 -3.23 12.68
N GLU A 105 0.52 -2.98 11.50
CA GLU A 105 -0.21 -1.76 11.14
C GLU A 105 0.61 -0.47 11.32
N HIS A 106 1.94 -0.61 11.35
CA HIS A 106 2.86 0.52 11.49
C HIS A 106 3.60 0.78 10.19
N PRO A 107 3.76 2.06 9.81
CA PRO A 107 4.54 2.41 8.64
C PRO A 107 6.01 2.05 8.85
N PHE A 108 6.68 1.79 7.73
CA PHE A 108 8.08 1.42 7.69
C PHE A 108 8.84 2.34 6.72
N VAL A 109 10.03 2.74 7.12
CA VAL A 109 10.99 3.43 6.22
C VAL A 109 12.39 2.94 6.55
N GLU A 110 13.12 2.54 5.53
CA GLU A 110 14.51 2.12 5.66
C GLU A 110 15.31 2.44 4.40
N ASN A 111 16.52 2.89 4.60
CA ASN A 111 17.54 3.02 3.59
C ASN A 111 18.55 1.88 3.76
N ASN A 112 19.11 1.37 2.66
CA ASN A 112 19.91 0.13 2.63
C ASN A 112 19.11 -1.15 2.91
N VAL A 113 17.87 -1.20 2.45
CA VAL A 113 16.94 -2.34 2.60
C VAL A 113 17.57 -3.67 2.18
N TYR A 114 18.42 -3.68 1.15
CA TYR A 114 19.12 -4.87 0.68
C TYR A 114 20.00 -5.57 1.74
N LYS A 115 20.33 -4.87 2.84
CA LYS A 115 21.05 -5.40 4.01
C LYS A 115 20.11 -5.97 5.07
N ASN A 116 18.80 -5.71 4.97
CA ASN A 116 17.83 -6.18 5.95
C ASN A 116 17.51 -7.66 5.72
N ASP A 117 17.71 -8.48 6.73
CA ASP A 117 17.45 -9.92 6.67
C ASP A 117 15.96 -10.26 6.53
N LYS A 118 15.09 -9.33 6.87
CA LYS A 118 13.63 -9.49 6.75
C LYS A 118 13.10 -9.19 5.33
N GLN A 119 13.94 -8.61 4.45
CA GLN A 119 13.53 -8.35 3.07
C GLN A 119 13.34 -9.67 2.30
N ASP A 120 12.21 -9.81 1.61
CA ASP A 120 12.06 -10.84 0.59
C ASP A 120 12.74 -10.36 -0.71
N LYS A 121 13.77 -11.07 -1.12
CA LYS A 121 14.60 -10.73 -2.29
C LYS A 121 14.09 -11.35 -3.60
N ALA A 122 12.90 -11.93 -3.61
CA ALA A 122 12.38 -12.59 -4.80
C ALA A 122 12.16 -11.61 -5.95
N LEU A 123 11.62 -10.42 -5.67
CA LEU A 123 11.46 -9.36 -6.67
C LEU A 123 12.80 -8.79 -7.14
N ASP A 124 13.72 -8.49 -6.22
CA ASP A 124 15.06 -8.00 -6.56
C ASP A 124 15.74 -8.94 -7.57
N LYS A 125 15.66 -10.26 -7.32
CA LYS A 125 16.21 -11.29 -8.22
C LYS A 125 15.48 -11.30 -9.57
N LYS A 126 14.16 -11.21 -9.58
CA LYS A 126 13.36 -11.21 -10.81
C LYS A 126 13.67 -9.99 -11.68
N LEU A 127 13.85 -8.84 -11.04
CA LEU A 127 14.08 -7.56 -11.73
C LEU A 127 15.57 -7.31 -12.04
N GLY A 128 16.49 -8.02 -11.40
CA GLY A 128 17.93 -7.76 -11.53
C GLY A 128 18.36 -6.41 -10.95
N LYS A 129 17.62 -5.92 -9.95
CA LYS A 129 17.87 -4.65 -9.26
C LYS A 129 17.87 -4.87 -7.76
N LEU A 130 18.53 -4.01 -7.00
CA LEU A 130 18.44 -4.00 -5.55
C LEU A 130 17.38 -2.98 -5.10
N THR A 131 16.57 -3.35 -4.16
CA THR A 131 15.81 -2.39 -3.37
C THR A 131 16.75 -1.70 -2.40
N TYR A 132 17.14 -0.46 -2.72
CA TYR A 132 18.03 0.35 -1.89
C TYR A 132 17.29 0.97 -0.71
N ALA A 133 16.23 1.70 -0.98
CA ALA A 133 15.39 2.33 0.04
C ALA A 133 13.92 1.97 -0.17
N MET A 134 13.17 1.87 0.92
CA MET A 134 11.75 1.55 0.91
C MET A 134 10.98 2.39 1.93
N ILE A 135 9.82 2.88 1.51
CA ILE A 135 8.71 3.26 2.37
C ILE A 135 7.63 2.20 2.17
N ALA A 136 7.01 1.76 3.26
CA ALA A 136 5.82 0.93 3.22
C ALA A 136 4.81 1.43 4.27
N VAL A 137 3.57 1.67 3.86
CA VAL A 137 2.50 2.16 4.74
C VAL A 137 1.27 1.27 4.63
N PRO A 138 0.57 0.99 5.75
CA PRO A 138 -0.62 0.17 5.72
C PRO A 138 -1.73 0.88 4.94
N LEU A 139 -2.48 0.10 4.15
CA LEU A 139 -3.64 0.56 3.39
C LEU A 139 -4.90 -0.06 3.96
N TYR A 140 -5.86 0.80 4.30
CA TYR A 140 -7.13 0.41 4.90
C TYR A 140 -8.28 0.63 3.93
N PHE A 141 -9.28 -0.25 3.98
CA PHE A 141 -10.60 0.00 3.40
C PHE A 141 -11.67 -0.32 4.45
N LEU A 142 -12.58 0.64 4.67
CA LEU A 142 -13.68 0.54 5.64
C LEU A 142 -13.19 0.13 7.05
N ASN A 143 -12.07 0.71 7.49
CA ASN A 143 -11.40 0.48 8.77
C ASN A 143 -10.71 -0.87 8.95
N GLU A 144 -10.59 -1.70 7.91
CA GLU A 144 -9.78 -2.93 7.95
C GLU A 144 -8.49 -2.75 7.15
N VAL A 145 -7.38 -3.28 7.67
CA VAL A 145 -6.15 -3.40 6.89
C VAL A 145 -6.40 -4.33 5.71
N ARG A 146 -6.21 -3.83 4.50
CA ARG A 146 -6.43 -4.57 3.25
C ARG A 146 -5.17 -4.71 2.42
N GLY A 147 -4.10 -4.01 2.79
CA GLY A 147 -2.86 -4.09 2.04
C GLY A 147 -1.80 -3.08 2.49
N VAL A 148 -0.91 -2.76 1.56
CA VAL A 148 0.23 -1.86 1.76
C VAL A 148 0.44 -1.02 0.51
N ILE A 149 0.77 0.25 0.68
CA ILE A 149 1.44 1.06 -0.34
C ILE A 149 2.93 0.99 -0.07
N SER A 150 3.72 0.53 -1.03
CA SER A 150 5.18 0.56 -0.97
C SER A 150 5.76 1.47 -2.04
N CYS A 151 6.80 2.21 -1.68
CA CYS A 151 7.60 3.03 -2.60
C CYS A 151 9.05 2.62 -2.44
N VAL A 152 9.74 2.40 -3.55
CA VAL A 152 11.12 1.94 -3.55
C VAL A 152 12.02 2.85 -4.37
N GLN A 153 13.28 2.96 -3.94
CA GLN A 153 14.38 3.42 -4.76
C GLN A 153 15.25 2.22 -5.08
N LEU A 154 15.54 2.05 -6.36
CA LEU A 154 16.25 0.90 -6.89
C LEU A 154 17.69 1.26 -7.21
N GLN A 155 18.57 0.29 -7.17
CA GLN A 155 19.99 0.47 -7.47
C GLN A 155 20.52 -0.71 -8.28
N ASP A 156 21.41 -0.40 -9.22
CA ASP A 156 22.21 -1.42 -9.90
C ASP A 156 23.26 -2.00 -8.94
N PHE A 157 23.68 -3.22 -9.22
CA PHE A 157 24.69 -3.88 -8.42
C PHE A 157 25.63 -4.73 -9.27
N THR A 158 26.78 -5.03 -8.69
CA THR A 158 27.73 -5.99 -9.21
C THR A 158 27.98 -7.10 -8.18
N MET A 159 28.40 -8.27 -8.65
CA MET A 159 28.83 -9.36 -7.77
C MET A 159 30.35 -9.32 -7.63
N GLN A 160 30.84 -9.16 -6.39
CA GLN A 160 32.25 -9.18 -6.06
C GLN A 160 32.51 -10.19 -4.93
N ASN A 161 33.28 -11.23 -5.20
CA ASN A 161 33.59 -12.29 -4.23
C ASN A 161 32.30 -12.85 -3.55
N ASP A 162 31.30 -13.20 -4.35
CA ASP A 162 29.98 -13.69 -3.94
C ASP A 162 29.15 -12.71 -3.07
N LYS A 163 29.60 -11.44 -3.00
CA LYS A 163 28.87 -10.37 -2.31
C LYS A 163 28.22 -9.43 -3.31
N VAL A 164 26.99 -9.04 -2.98
CA VAL A 164 26.26 -8.00 -3.71
C VAL A 164 26.87 -6.64 -3.33
N VAL A 165 27.36 -5.92 -4.31
CA VAL A 165 27.93 -4.57 -4.14
C VAL A 165 27.11 -3.60 -4.98
N PRO A 166 26.39 -2.66 -4.35
CA PRO A 166 25.69 -1.60 -5.06
C PRO A 166 26.67 -0.76 -5.89
N THR A 167 26.23 -0.32 -7.08
CA THR A 167 27.01 0.58 -7.94
C THR A 167 26.67 2.04 -7.64
N GLU A 168 27.60 2.96 -7.91
CA GLU A 168 27.31 4.40 -7.85
C GLU A 168 26.59 4.90 -9.12
N PRO A 169 25.75 5.94 -9.05
CA PRO A 169 25.44 6.73 -7.85
C PRO A 169 24.41 6.05 -6.94
N THR A 170 24.57 6.24 -5.63
CA THR A 170 23.65 5.75 -4.62
C THR A 170 22.38 6.61 -4.60
N PRO A 171 21.17 6.05 -4.56
CA PRO A 171 19.94 6.81 -4.37
C PRO A 171 19.96 7.63 -3.07
N PRO A 172 19.22 8.76 -3.00
CA PRO A 172 19.25 9.66 -1.84
C PRO A 172 18.64 9.05 -0.57
N GLY A 173 17.86 7.97 -0.70
CA GLY A 173 17.06 7.40 0.37
C GLY A 173 15.82 8.22 0.65
N PHE A 174 15.01 7.73 1.58
CA PHE A 174 13.79 8.39 2.06
C PHE A 174 14.01 8.96 3.46
N ARG A 175 13.34 10.07 3.74
CA ARG A 175 13.36 10.80 5.01
C ARG A 175 11.92 10.90 5.57
N PRO A 176 11.73 11.36 6.80
CA PRO A 176 10.40 11.50 7.39
C PRO A 176 9.36 12.30 6.56
N PRO A 177 9.72 13.38 5.84
CA PRO A 177 8.75 14.08 4.99
C PRO A 177 8.17 13.22 3.87
N GLU A 178 8.99 12.36 3.23
CA GLU A 178 8.52 11.47 2.17
C GLU A 178 7.60 10.38 2.75
N LEU A 179 7.90 9.86 3.94
CA LEU A 179 7.01 8.94 4.66
C LEU A 179 5.66 9.59 4.95
N ASN A 180 5.66 10.80 5.51
CA ASN A 180 4.42 11.54 5.81
C ASN A 180 3.58 11.81 4.55
N ALA A 181 4.25 12.10 3.42
CA ALA A 181 3.58 12.28 2.13
C ALA A 181 2.84 11.00 1.72
N ILE A 182 3.48 9.83 1.79
CA ILE A 182 2.85 8.54 1.42
C ILE A 182 1.76 8.14 2.41
N GLN A 183 1.89 8.43 3.69
CA GLN A 183 0.81 8.24 4.65
C GLN A 183 -0.43 9.10 4.31
N THR A 184 -0.20 10.34 3.85
CA THR A 184 -1.29 11.20 3.36
C THR A 184 -1.93 10.63 2.10
N VAL A 185 -1.12 10.14 1.15
CA VAL A 185 -1.63 9.46 -0.06
C VAL A 185 -2.46 8.24 0.31
N ALA A 186 -1.98 7.40 1.23
CA ALA A 186 -2.73 6.23 1.68
C ALA A 186 -4.10 6.61 2.29
N ALA A 187 -4.16 7.71 3.07
CA ALA A 187 -5.42 8.21 3.60
C ALA A 187 -6.37 8.69 2.49
N VAL A 188 -5.87 9.42 1.49
CA VAL A 188 -6.69 9.87 0.35
C VAL A 188 -7.18 8.69 -0.48
N VAL A 189 -6.32 7.71 -0.78
CA VAL A 189 -6.70 6.49 -1.50
C VAL A 189 -7.81 5.75 -0.75
N ARG A 190 -7.63 5.55 0.56
CA ARG A 190 -8.67 4.95 1.42
C ARG A 190 -9.99 5.70 1.29
N ASP A 191 -9.98 7.02 1.50
CA ASP A 191 -11.22 7.81 1.54
C ASP A 191 -11.96 7.76 0.18
N LEU A 192 -11.23 7.79 -0.94
CA LEU A 192 -11.81 7.67 -2.28
C LEU A 192 -12.37 6.27 -2.55
N ILE A 193 -11.68 5.21 -2.16
CA ILE A 193 -12.17 3.83 -2.32
C ILE A 193 -13.38 3.59 -1.41
N ASP A 194 -13.31 4.00 -0.14
CA ASP A 194 -14.40 3.85 0.82
C ASP A 194 -15.67 4.58 0.32
N TYR A 195 -15.52 5.80 -0.21
CA TYR A 195 -16.62 6.54 -0.81
C TYR A 195 -17.27 5.78 -1.98
N ARG A 196 -16.48 5.16 -2.86
CA ARG A 196 -16.99 4.38 -3.99
C ARG A 196 -17.70 3.12 -3.55
N LEU A 197 -17.12 2.40 -2.59
CA LEU A 197 -17.73 1.18 -2.04
C LEU A 197 -19.08 1.48 -1.38
N LEU A 198 -19.14 2.52 -0.56
CA LEU A 198 -20.36 2.95 0.10
C LEU A 198 -21.38 3.48 -0.92
N GLY A 199 -20.95 4.29 -1.88
CA GLY A 199 -21.81 4.80 -2.95
C GLY A 199 -22.46 3.67 -3.76
N THR A 200 -21.70 2.65 -4.11
CA THR A 200 -22.21 1.45 -4.78
C THR A 200 -23.21 0.70 -3.91
N ALA A 201 -22.91 0.52 -2.63
CA ALA A 201 -23.76 -0.20 -1.68
C ALA A 201 -25.13 0.44 -1.47
N ILE A 202 -25.20 1.78 -1.49
CA ILE A 202 -26.48 2.52 -1.36
C ILE A 202 -27.12 2.85 -2.71
N GLY A 203 -26.53 2.39 -3.82
CA GLY A 203 -27.08 2.62 -5.17
C GLY A 203 -26.87 4.02 -5.73
N TRP A 204 -25.95 4.81 -5.14
CA TRP A 204 -25.70 6.20 -5.55
C TRP A 204 -25.00 6.30 -6.92
N ASN A 205 -24.22 5.29 -7.30
CA ASN A 205 -23.46 5.24 -8.57
C ASN A 205 -24.24 4.55 -9.72
N ARG A 206 -25.58 4.52 -9.67
CA ARG A 206 -26.40 3.91 -10.72
C ARG A 206 -26.86 4.89 -11.83
N HIS A 207 -26.03 5.92 -12.12
CA HIS A 207 -26.32 6.85 -13.19
C HIS A 207 -25.16 6.90 -14.21
#